data_6bc45998608f547fc337e210d3e741a3
#
_entry.id   6bc45998608f547fc337e210d3e741a3
#
_cell.length_a   1.000
_cell.length_b   1.000
_cell.length_c   1.000
_cell.angle_alpha   90.00
_cell.angle_beta   90.00
_cell.angle_gamma   90.00
#
_symmetry.space_group_name_H-M   'P 1'
#
loop_
_entity.id
_entity.type
_entity.pdbx_description
1 polymer ?
#
loop_
_entity_poly.entity_id
_entity_poly.type
_entity_poly.pdbx_seq_one_letter_code
_entity_poly.pdbx_strand_id
1 'polypeptide(L)'
;MIRIVLTLLTLGLQTPAPPMEFVKIEPGSFRMGCSPGDMTCDPDENPAHPVKLTKSFEIGKFEVTQAQWLAVMGAPNRSRFKGDNLPVENVSWLDVQQFLNRMNERNDGYHYRMPTEAEWEYAARAGTTGPNTGLVGDVAWHSGNADGHTHPVGQKRPNAWGLYDMEGNVYEWTQDWYFDYEEDPITDPTGPEMGISRVPRGGSWESSPRGVRTSNRNMAEPPDRNYNIGFRCARTPVPK
;
A
#
# COMPACT_ATOMS: atom_id res chain seq x y z
N MET A 1 10.21 59.35 16.39
CA MET A 1 10.95 58.41 15.51
C MET A 1 10.31 57.02 15.68
N ILE A 2 9.51 56.61 14.70
CA ILE A 2 8.87 55.28 14.69
C ILE A 2 9.80 54.33 13.97
N ARG A 3 10.32 53.33 14.68
CA ARG A 3 11.10 52.24 14.06
C ARG A 3 10.12 51.19 13.51
N ILE A 4 10.05 51.09 12.19
CA ILE A 4 9.36 49.99 11.48
C ILE A 4 10.30 48.78 11.50
N VAL A 5 9.92 47.72 12.21
CA VAL A 5 10.61 46.45 12.20
C VAL A 5 10.02 45.67 11.02
N LEU A 6 10.78 45.53 9.95
CA LEU A 6 10.44 44.73 8.81
C LEU A 6 10.78 43.26 9.13
N THR A 7 9.80 42.45 9.47
CA THR A 7 9.98 41.03 9.66
C THR A 7 10.02 40.37 8.27
N LEU A 8 11.20 39.99 7.78
CA LEU A 8 11.36 39.17 6.60
C LEU A 8 10.81 37.76 6.90
N LEU A 9 9.64 37.44 6.35
CA LEU A 9 9.20 36.06 6.23
C LEU A 9 10.08 35.39 5.18
N THR A 10 11.03 34.57 5.61
CA THR A 10 11.71 33.61 4.73
C THR A 10 10.71 32.50 4.38
N LEU A 11 10.07 32.60 3.20
CA LEU A 11 9.45 31.43 2.58
C LEU A 11 10.59 30.42 2.30
N GLY A 12 10.70 29.39 3.14
CA GLY A 12 11.53 28.26 2.85
C GLY A 12 11.09 27.64 1.53
N LEU A 13 11.96 27.65 0.53
CA LEU A 13 11.76 26.89 -0.70
C LEU A 13 11.63 25.40 -0.33
N GLN A 14 10.40 24.91 -0.23
CA GLN A 14 10.13 23.51 -0.04
C GLN A 14 10.53 22.81 -1.33
N THR A 15 11.51 21.91 -1.28
CA THR A 15 11.84 21.07 -2.42
C THR A 15 10.59 20.30 -2.84
N PRO A 16 10.24 20.32 -4.15
CA PRO A 16 9.07 19.58 -4.59
C PRO A 16 9.23 18.08 -4.23
N ALA A 17 8.16 17.46 -3.74
CA ALA A 17 8.17 16.05 -3.44
C ALA A 17 8.55 15.24 -4.69
N PRO A 18 9.32 14.15 -4.55
CA PRO A 18 9.66 13.32 -5.68
C PRO A 18 8.37 12.76 -6.34
N PRO A 19 8.33 12.65 -7.68
CA PRO A 19 7.19 12.08 -8.36
C PRO A 19 6.97 10.64 -7.91
N MET A 20 5.70 10.19 -7.88
CA MET A 20 5.39 8.79 -7.66
C MET A 20 5.80 7.97 -8.89
N GLU A 21 6.54 6.90 -8.67
CA GLU A 21 6.88 5.92 -9.69
C GLU A 21 5.81 4.81 -9.72
N PHE A 22 5.47 4.34 -10.90
CA PHE A 22 4.49 3.28 -11.09
C PHE A 22 5.06 2.15 -11.94
N VAL A 23 4.62 0.93 -11.65
CA VAL A 23 4.91 -0.27 -12.43
C VAL A 23 3.62 -0.72 -13.11
N LYS A 24 3.69 -0.97 -14.43
CA LYS A 24 2.58 -1.52 -15.19
C LYS A 24 2.45 -3.01 -14.89
N ILE A 25 1.25 -3.43 -14.53
CA ILE A 25 0.89 -4.82 -14.27
C ILE A 25 0.01 -5.29 -15.42
N GLU A 26 0.45 -6.34 -16.09
CA GLU A 26 -0.30 -6.94 -17.19
C GLU A 26 -1.38 -7.89 -16.67
N PRO A 27 -2.46 -8.09 -17.46
CA PRO A 27 -3.50 -9.07 -17.11
C PRO A 27 -2.92 -10.47 -16.89
N GLY A 28 -3.54 -11.24 -15.99
CA GLY A 28 -3.09 -12.59 -15.71
C GLY A 28 -3.97 -13.32 -14.72
N SER A 29 -3.54 -14.49 -14.32
CA SER A 29 -4.24 -15.31 -13.33
C SER A 29 -3.26 -15.81 -12.27
N PHE A 30 -3.75 -15.93 -11.05
CA PHE A 30 -2.98 -16.46 -9.93
C PHE A 30 -3.90 -17.19 -8.94
N ARG A 31 -3.30 -17.80 -7.95
CA ARG A 31 -4.03 -18.36 -6.81
C ARG A 31 -3.92 -17.39 -5.64
N MET A 32 -5.04 -16.80 -5.25
CA MET A 32 -5.16 -15.88 -4.12
C MET A 32 -5.35 -16.65 -2.82
N GLY A 33 -4.76 -16.15 -1.73
CA GLY A 33 -4.87 -16.75 -0.42
C GLY A 33 -3.68 -17.63 -0.04
N CYS A 34 -3.88 -18.58 0.85
CA CYS A 34 -2.84 -19.41 1.44
C CYS A 34 -1.95 -20.07 0.37
N SER A 35 -0.64 -19.91 0.51
CA SER A 35 0.35 -20.50 -0.41
C SER A 35 0.38 -22.03 -0.28
N PRO A 36 0.55 -22.78 -1.39
CA PRO A 36 0.60 -24.23 -1.32
C PRO A 36 1.69 -24.75 -0.36
N GLY A 37 1.29 -25.57 0.62
CA GLY A 37 2.20 -26.15 1.60
C GLY A 37 2.59 -25.22 2.77
N ASP A 38 2.07 -24.01 2.80
CA ASP A 38 2.26 -23.11 3.95
C ASP A 38 1.33 -23.54 5.11
N MET A 39 1.93 -24.05 6.17
CA MET A 39 1.22 -24.48 7.39
C MET A 39 1.00 -23.32 8.39
N THR A 40 1.38 -22.10 8.01
CA THR A 40 1.31 -20.93 8.89
C THR A 40 0.23 -19.93 8.50
N CYS A 41 -0.60 -20.26 7.50
CA CYS A 41 -1.72 -19.43 7.09
C CYS A 41 -2.75 -19.24 8.18
N ASP A 42 -3.33 -18.07 8.24
CA ASP A 42 -4.49 -17.78 9.08
C ASP A 42 -5.79 -18.29 8.42
N PRO A 43 -6.84 -18.57 9.18
CA PRO A 43 -8.09 -19.12 8.61
C PRO A 43 -8.68 -18.26 7.49
N ASP A 44 -8.56 -16.94 7.58
CA ASP A 44 -9.10 -15.97 6.62
C ASP A 44 -8.31 -15.88 5.29
N GLU A 45 -7.17 -16.55 5.20
CA GLU A 45 -6.43 -16.76 3.95
C GLU A 45 -6.97 -17.97 3.15
N ASN A 46 -7.96 -18.66 3.67
CA ASN A 46 -8.56 -19.88 3.10
C ASN A 46 -10.06 -19.71 2.86
N PRO A 47 -10.59 -20.41 1.83
CA PRO A 47 -9.89 -21.26 0.87
C PRO A 47 -9.07 -20.44 -0.13
N ALA A 48 -7.87 -20.91 -0.46
CA ALA A 48 -7.14 -20.33 -1.57
C ALA A 48 -7.85 -20.68 -2.89
N HIS A 49 -8.07 -19.67 -3.75
CA HIS A 49 -8.94 -19.78 -4.91
C HIS A 49 -8.30 -19.15 -6.18
N PRO A 50 -8.73 -19.56 -7.37
CA PRO A 50 -8.24 -18.98 -8.61
C PRO A 50 -8.80 -17.58 -8.85
N VAL A 51 -7.93 -16.61 -9.15
CA VAL A 51 -8.33 -15.26 -9.55
C VAL A 51 -7.77 -14.94 -10.93
N LYS A 52 -8.61 -14.30 -11.77
CA LYS A 52 -8.23 -13.78 -13.07
C LYS A 52 -8.40 -12.27 -13.09
N LEU A 53 -7.33 -11.53 -13.37
CA LEU A 53 -7.36 -10.11 -13.67
C LEU A 53 -7.34 -9.91 -15.19
N THR A 54 -8.36 -9.27 -15.75
CA THR A 54 -8.52 -9.13 -17.21
C THR A 54 -8.01 -7.82 -17.76
N LYS A 55 -7.72 -6.84 -16.89
CA LYS A 55 -7.31 -5.48 -17.26
C LYS A 55 -5.92 -5.19 -16.71
N SER A 56 -5.11 -4.50 -17.52
CA SER A 56 -3.86 -3.93 -17.02
C SER A 56 -4.14 -2.73 -16.12
N PHE A 57 -3.29 -2.53 -15.14
CA PHE A 57 -3.28 -1.35 -14.28
C PHE A 57 -1.84 -0.96 -13.96
N GLU A 58 -1.66 0.21 -13.37
CA GLU A 58 -0.37 0.60 -12.82
C GLU A 58 -0.48 0.69 -11.30
N ILE A 59 0.54 0.20 -10.60
CA ILE A 59 0.62 0.24 -9.13
C ILE A 59 1.88 0.97 -8.69
N GLY A 60 1.80 1.73 -7.61
CA GLY A 60 2.93 2.44 -7.03
C GLY A 60 4.10 1.49 -6.77
N LYS A 61 5.28 1.84 -7.28
CA LYS A 61 6.52 1.08 -7.07
C LYS A 61 6.87 0.99 -5.59
N PHE A 62 6.50 2.00 -4.82
CA PHE A 62 6.71 2.16 -3.39
C PHE A 62 5.40 2.51 -2.69
N GLU A 63 5.39 2.39 -1.38
CA GLU A 63 4.41 3.03 -0.52
C GLU A 63 4.44 4.55 -0.73
N VAL A 64 3.32 5.24 -0.52
CA VAL A 64 3.28 6.71 -0.59
C VAL A 64 4.10 7.29 0.56
N THR A 65 5.07 8.14 0.22
CA THR A 65 5.95 8.78 1.21
C THR A 65 5.30 9.98 1.89
N GLN A 66 5.85 10.37 3.05
CA GLN A 66 5.39 11.56 3.78
C GLN A 66 5.56 12.84 2.99
N ALA A 67 6.64 12.98 2.20
CA ALA A 67 6.84 14.11 1.30
C ALA A 67 5.76 14.17 0.21
N GLN A 68 5.40 13.02 -0.39
CA GLN A 68 4.33 12.93 -1.39
C GLN A 68 2.96 13.23 -0.77
N TRP A 69 2.69 12.71 0.43
CA TRP A 69 1.49 13.05 1.18
C TRP A 69 1.35 14.55 1.40
N LEU A 70 2.39 15.19 1.92
CA LEU A 70 2.37 16.65 2.17
C LEU A 70 2.20 17.47 0.89
N ALA A 71 2.81 17.06 -0.20
CA ALA A 71 2.67 17.74 -1.50
C ALA A 71 1.24 17.69 -2.07
N VAL A 72 0.48 16.65 -1.74
CA VAL A 72 -0.92 16.49 -2.19
C VAL A 72 -1.89 17.11 -1.17
N MET A 73 -1.72 16.78 0.11
CA MET A 73 -2.67 17.13 1.16
C MET A 73 -2.41 18.51 1.80
N GLY A 74 -1.18 19.00 1.71
CA GLY A 74 -0.80 20.30 2.24
C GLY A 74 -0.69 20.39 3.77
N ALA A 75 -1.06 19.37 4.53
CA ALA A 75 -0.90 19.18 5.99
C ALA A 75 -2.11 18.45 6.62
N PRO A 76 -2.05 18.03 7.90
CA PRO A 76 -0.84 17.72 8.63
C PRO A 76 -0.35 16.30 8.31
N ASN A 77 0.95 16.08 8.39
CA ASN A 77 1.51 14.72 8.45
C ASN A 77 1.30 14.17 9.87
N ARG A 78 0.43 13.15 10.01
CA ARG A 78 0.09 12.50 11.28
C ARG A 78 0.99 11.33 11.63
N SER A 79 1.90 10.92 10.73
CA SER A 79 2.79 9.78 10.93
C SER A 79 3.52 9.86 12.27
N ARG A 80 3.68 8.73 12.94
CA ARG A 80 4.40 8.62 14.21
C ARG A 80 5.89 8.87 14.02
N PHE A 81 6.47 8.22 13.03
CA PHE A 81 7.87 8.39 12.64
C PHE A 81 7.95 9.47 11.57
N LYS A 82 8.96 10.34 11.64
CA LYS A 82 9.07 11.51 10.75
C LYS A 82 10.25 11.40 9.82
N GLY A 83 10.00 11.61 8.53
CA GLY A 83 11.02 11.65 7.47
C GLY A 83 10.39 11.68 6.08
N ASP A 84 10.95 12.47 5.20
CA ASP A 84 10.39 12.72 3.86
C ASP A 84 10.24 11.44 3.03
N ASN A 85 11.20 10.51 3.15
CA ASN A 85 11.23 9.24 2.42
C ASN A 85 10.62 8.06 3.22
N LEU A 86 10.13 8.29 4.44
CA LEU A 86 9.38 7.27 5.17
C LEU A 86 7.99 7.13 4.57
N PRO A 87 7.34 5.94 4.63
CA PRO A 87 5.96 5.80 4.24
C PRO A 87 5.08 6.71 5.12
N VAL A 88 4.04 7.27 4.54
CA VAL A 88 3.02 7.90 5.34
C VAL A 88 2.23 6.80 6.06
N GLU A 89 2.07 6.96 7.38
CA GLU A 89 1.26 6.08 8.22
C GLU A 89 0.36 6.89 9.14
N ASN A 90 -0.47 6.24 9.94
CA ASN A 90 -1.45 6.88 10.79
C ASN A 90 -2.49 7.69 9.97
N VAL A 91 -2.82 7.15 8.82
CA VAL A 91 -3.84 7.62 7.89
C VAL A 91 -4.98 6.60 7.82
N SER A 92 -6.21 7.08 7.87
CA SER A 92 -7.39 6.23 7.72
C SER A 92 -7.67 5.94 6.24
N TRP A 93 -8.48 4.93 5.96
CA TRP A 93 -8.97 4.66 4.60
C TRP A 93 -9.69 5.89 4.02
N LEU A 94 -10.43 6.63 4.85
CA LEU A 94 -11.10 7.88 4.45
C LEU A 94 -10.11 9.00 4.11
N ASP A 95 -8.99 9.11 4.85
CA ASP A 95 -7.93 10.06 4.52
C ASP A 95 -7.28 9.71 3.16
N VAL A 96 -7.07 8.42 2.90
CA VAL A 96 -6.53 7.95 1.61
C VAL A 96 -7.49 8.26 0.46
N GLN A 97 -8.81 8.09 0.65
CA GLN A 97 -9.78 8.51 -0.37
C GLN A 97 -9.68 10.01 -0.68
N GLN A 98 -9.51 10.85 0.33
CA GLN A 98 -9.32 12.30 0.12
C GLN A 98 -8.03 12.60 -0.67
N PHE A 99 -6.94 11.89 -0.36
CA PHE A 99 -5.69 11.99 -1.12
C PHE A 99 -5.89 11.63 -2.59
N LEU A 100 -6.54 10.51 -2.88
CA LEU A 100 -6.82 10.03 -4.24
C LEU A 100 -7.75 10.97 -5.00
N ASN A 101 -8.76 11.55 -4.34
CA ASN A 101 -9.63 12.56 -4.94
C ASN A 101 -8.82 13.78 -5.40
N ARG A 102 -7.90 14.30 -4.56
CA ARG A 102 -7.02 15.41 -4.94
C ARG A 102 -6.04 15.04 -6.06
N MET A 103 -5.58 13.78 -6.10
CA MET A 103 -4.79 13.30 -7.23
C MET A 103 -5.60 13.34 -8.53
N ASN A 104 -6.86 12.92 -8.49
CA ASN A 104 -7.76 12.90 -9.64
C ASN A 104 -8.15 14.31 -10.13
N GLU A 105 -8.20 15.30 -9.25
CA GLU A 105 -8.43 16.71 -9.62
C GLU A 105 -7.33 17.28 -10.54
N ARG A 106 -6.15 16.66 -10.59
CA ARG A 106 -5.04 17.09 -11.45
C ARG A 106 -5.30 16.87 -12.93
N ASN A 107 -6.21 15.97 -13.29
CA ASN A 107 -6.58 15.65 -14.68
C ASN A 107 -5.36 15.34 -15.57
N ASP A 108 -4.40 14.59 -15.04
CA ASP A 108 -3.12 14.28 -15.70
C ASP A 108 -3.20 13.06 -16.66
N GLY A 109 -4.42 12.61 -16.98
CA GLY A 109 -4.69 11.50 -17.89
C GLY A 109 -4.81 10.15 -17.19
N TYR A 110 -4.78 10.13 -15.85
CA TYR A 110 -4.94 8.92 -15.04
C TYR A 110 -6.08 9.05 -14.05
N HIS A 111 -6.68 7.90 -13.72
CA HIS A 111 -7.59 7.75 -12.59
C HIS A 111 -6.88 6.99 -11.47
N TYR A 112 -6.65 7.68 -10.34
CA TYR A 112 -5.98 7.16 -9.15
C TYR A 112 -6.99 6.55 -8.17
N ARG A 113 -6.64 5.40 -7.61
CA ARG A 113 -7.44 4.66 -6.65
C ARG A 113 -6.54 3.81 -5.72
N MET A 114 -7.09 3.21 -4.71
CA MET A 114 -6.42 2.08 -4.05
C MET A 114 -6.44 0.87 -4.97
N PRO A 115 -5.46 -0.04 -4.88
CA PRO A 115 -5.57 -1.35 -5.51
C PRO A 115 -6.75 -2.12 -4.89
N THR A 116 -7.39 -3.01 -5.65
CA THR A 116 -8.23 -4.04 -5.03
C THR A 116 -7.34 -5.01 -4.26
N GLU A 117 -7.92 -5.77 -3.33
CA GLU A 117 -7.18 -6.77 -2.57
C GLU A 117 -6.49 -7.79 -3.49
N ALA A 118 -7.19 -8.23 -4.52
CA ALA A 118 -6.65 -9.17 -5.51
C ALA A 118 -5.56 -8.55 -6.39
N GLU A 119 -5.69 -7.31 -6.82
CA GLU A 119 -4.64 -6.58 -7.55
C GLU A 119 -3.39 -6.43 -6.70
N TRP A 120 -3.57 -6.12 -5.41
CA TRP A 120 -2.46 -5.99 -4.47
C TRP A 120 -1.70 -7.32 -4.31
N GLU A 121 -2.41 -8.44 -4.04
CA GLU A 121 -1.77 -9.75 -3.85
C GLU A 121 -1.12 -10.28 -5.13
N TYR A 122 -1.77 -10.08 -6.28
CA TYR A 122 -1.19 -10.43 -7.59
C TYR A 122 0.13 -9.70 -7.83
N ALA A 123 0.15 -8.40 -7.55
CA ALA A 123 1.34 -7.57 -7.66
C ALA A 123 2.41 -7.95 -6.64
N ALA A 124 2.02 -8.25 -5.39
CA ALA A 124 2.93 -8.69 -4.34
C ALA A 124 3.62 -10.00 -4.70
N ARG A 125 2.87 -11.00 -5.17
CA ARG A 125 3.41 -12.30 -5.58
C ARG A 125 4.34 -12.22 -6.78
N ALA A 126 4.08 -11.33 -7.73
CA ALA A 126 4.90 -11.16 -8.94
C ALA A 126 5.26 -12.50 -9.62
N GLY A 127 4.29 -13.42 -9.70
CA GLY A 127 4.45 -14.73 -10.30
C GLY A 127 4.98 -15.83 -9.35
N THR A 128 5.30 -15.52 -8.10
CA THR A 128 5.69 -16.53 -7.10
C THR A 128 4.47 -17.24 -6.50
N THR A 129 4.66 -18.49 -6.06
CA THR A 129 3.62 -19.29 -5.38
C THR A 129 3.92 -19.51 -3.90
N GLY A 130 5.10 -19.11 -3.43
CA GLY A 130 5.50 -19.26 -2.04
C GLY A 130 4.84 -18.19 -1.12
N PRO A 131 5.03 -18.32 0.19
CA PRO A 131 4.50 -17.37 1.16
C PRO A 131 5.15 -16.00 1.08
N ASN A 132 6.41 -15.94 0.65
CA ASN A 132 7.20 -14.73 0.48
C ASN A 132 7.91 -14.73 -0.89
N THR A 133 8.30 -13.57 -1.37
CA THR A 133 9.00 -13.40 -2.65
C THR A 133 10.50 -13.70 -2.58
N GLY A 134 11.01 -13.96 -1.36
CA GLY A 134 12.41 -14.28 -1.10
C GLY A 134 12.66 -14.64 0.36
N LEU A 135 13.92 -14.57 0.79
CA LEU A 135 14.24 -14.66 2.22
C LEU A 135 13.63 -13.44 2.94
N VAL A 136 12.83 -13.67 3.95
CA VAL A 136 12.04 -12.63 4.64
C VAL A 136 12.90 -11.43 5.07
N GLY A 137 14.10 -11.66 5.60
CA GLY A 137 15.00 -10.58 6.01
C GLY A 137 15.52 -9.70 4.86
N ASP A 138 15.52 -10.23 3.62
CA ASP A 138 15.99 -9.50 2.43
C ASP A 138 14.88 -8.65 1.79
N VAL A 139 13.63 -9.09 1.92
CA VAL A 139 12.48 -8.51 1.21
C VAL A 139 11.57 -7.68 2.11
N ALA A 140 11.62 -7.87 3.43
CA ALA A 140 10.70 -7.27 4.38
C ALA A 140 11.37 -6.55 5.54
N TRP A 141 10.79 -5.40 5.96
CA TRP A 141 10.99 -4.81 7.27
C TRP A 141 9.93 -5.35 8.22
N HIS A 142 10.34 -6.09 9.26
CA HIS A 142 9.46 -6.77 10.22
C HIS A 142 10.02 -6.65 11.64
N SER A 143 9.30 -7.11 12.65
CA SER A 143 9.67 -6.94 14.07
C SER A 143 11.06 -7.47 14.45
N GLY A 144 11.62 -8.38 13.66
CA GLY A 144 12.95 -8.94 13.91
C GLY A 144 14.12 -8.13 13.31
N ASN A 145 13.86 -7.12 12.47
CA ASN A 145 14.91 -6.36 11.78
C ASN A 145 14.59 -4.87 11.55
N ALA A 146 13.42 -4.41 11.98
CA ALA A 146 12.98 -3.01 11.75
C ALA A 146 13.30 -2.07 12.92
N ASP A 147 13.95 -2.54 13.97
CA ASP A 147 14.33 -1.75 15.15
C ASP A 147 13.20 -0.90 15.76
N GLY A 148 11.94 -1.37 15.61
CA GLY A 148 10.76 -0.76 16.19
C GLY A 148 10.24 0.50 15.48
N HIS A 149 10.58 0.71 14.20
CA HIS A 149 10.12 1.86 13.42
C HIS A 149 10.00 1.56 11.92
N THR A 150 9.34 2.46 11.17
CA THR A 150 9.30 2.43 9.70
C THR A 150 10.64 2.83 9.10
N HIS A 151 10.93 2.33 7.91
CA HIS A 151 12.16 2.62 7.17
C HIS A 151 11.85 3.38 5.86
N PRO A 152 12.84 4.13 5.31
CA PRO A 152 12.67 4.72 3.99
C PRO A 152 12.29 3.68 2.96
N VAL A 153 11.32 4.04 2.10
CA VAL A 153 10.83 3.12 1.07
C VAL A 153 11.94 2.67 0.12
N GLY A 154 11.86 1.44 -0.38
CA GLY A 154 12.77 0.94 -1.40
C GLY A 154 14.14 0.45 -0.89
N GLN A 155 14.31 0.22 0.40
CA GLN A 155 15.60 -0.23 0.96
C GLN A 155 15.78 -1.75 0.94
N LYS A 156 14.69 -2.51 0.88
CA LYS A 156 14.74 -3.97 0.75
C LYS A 156 14.77 -4.37 -0.72
N ARG A 157 15.01 -5.65 -0.99
CA ARG A 157 15.00 -6.18 -2.34
C ARG A 157 13.58 -6.17 -2.93
N PRO A 158 13.37 -5.66 -4.16
CA PRO A 158 12.07 -5.71 -4.81
C PRO A 158 11.68 -7.13 -5.19
N ASN A 159 10.38 -7.34 -5.43
CA ASN A 159 9.90 -8.55 -6.05
C ASN A 159 10.29 -8.61 -7.55
N ALA A 160 9.91 -9.69 -8.24
CA ALA A 160 10.28 -9.93 -9.65
C ALA A 160 9.73 -8.87 -10.63
N TRP A 161 8.70 -8.11 -10.24
CA TRP A 161 8.12 -7.03 -11.05
C TRP A 161 8.66 -5.64 -10.68
N GLY A 162 9.64 -5.57 -9.77
CA GLY A 162 10.27 -4.32 -9.39
C GLY A 162 9.49 -3.51 -8.35
N LEU A 163 8.55 -4.13 -7.64
CA LEU A 163 7.81 -3.52 -6.54
C LEU A 163 8.54 -3.74 -5.22
N TYR A 164 8.67 -2.69 -4.45
CA TYR A 164 9.34 -2.67 -3.15
C TYR A 164 8.31 -2.66 -2.01
N ASP A 165 8.75 -3.15 -0.86
CA ASP A 165 8.02 -3.07 0.41
C ASP A 165 6.60 -3.66 0.33
N MET A 166 6.38 -4.63 -0.59
CA MET A 166 5.13 -5.40 -0.64
C MET A 166 4.98 -6.34 0.56
N GLU A 167 6.06 -6.53 1.29
CA GLU A 167 6.16 -7.35 2.48
C GLU A 167 6.80 -6.51 3.59
N GLY A 168 6.06 -6.18 4.67
CA GLY A 168 6.53 -5.40 5.82
C GLY A 168 6.49 -3.89 5.63
N ASN A 169 7.31 -3.17 6.36
CA ASN A 169 7.34 -1.72 6.53
C ASN A 169 6.02 -1.15 7.07
N VAL A 170 4.98 -0.93 6.26
CA VAL A 170 3.63 -0.64 6.74
C VAL A 170 2.59 -1.52 6.04
N TYR A 171 1.53 -1.87 6.74
CA TYR A 171 0.32 -2.39 6.10
C TYR A 171 -0.20 -1.38 5.09
N GLU A 172 -0.82 -1.85 4.02
CA GLU A 172 -1.33 -0.99 2.95
C GLU A 172 -2.83 -1.16 2.78
N TRP A 173 -3.57 -0.06 2.87
CA TRP A 173 -4.99 -0.05 2.59
C TRP A 173 -5.29 -0.54 1.19
N THR A 174 -6.26 -1.46 1.05
CA THR A 174 -6.90 -1.83 -0.21
C THR A 174 -8.32 -1.30 -0.31
N GLN A 175 -8.91 -1.42 -1.50
CA GLN A 175 -10.25 -0.88 -1.74
C GLN A 175 -11.35 -1.74 -1.14
N ASP A 176 -11.14 -3.03 -1.01
CA ASP A 176 -12.17 -4.03 -0.73
C ASP A 176 -12.65 -3.96 0.72
N TRP A 177 -13.94 -4.24 0.90
CA TRP A 177 -14.44 -4.62 2.20
C TRP A 177 -13.95 -6.02 2.55
N TYR A 178 -13.60 -6.23 3.81
CA TYR A 178 -13.21 -7.54 4.33
C TYR A 178 -14.41 -8.50 4.29
N PHE A 179 -14.16 -9.71 3.75
CA PHE A 179 -15.11 -10.82 3.73
C PHE A 179 -14.34 -12.14 3.63
N ASP A 180 -15.01 -13.24 3.93
CA ASP A 180 -14.43 -14.57 3.81
C ASP A 180 -14.24 -14.96 2.33
N TYR A 181 -13.18 -15.68 2.04
CA TYR A 181 -12.95 -16.19 0.69
C TYR A 181 -13.90 -17.33 0.35
N GLU A 182 -14.28 -17.40 -0.92
CA GLU A 182 -15.02 -18.52 -1.50
C GLU A 182 -14.07 -19.36 -2.37
N GLU A 183 -14.38 -20.66 -2.55
CA GLU A 183 -13.51 -21.58 -3.31
C GLU A 183 -13.59 -21.37 -4.82
N ASP A 184 -14.69 -20.82 -5.30
CA ASP A 184 -14.98 -20.68 -6.72
C ASP A 184 -14.02 -19.68 -7.42
N PRO A 185 -13.64 -19.98 -8.70
CA PRO A 185 -12.86 -19.04 -9.50
C PRO A 185 -13.59 -17.70 -9.68
N ILE A 186 -12.86 -16.60 -9.50
CA ILE A 186 -13.40 -15.24 -9.63
C ILE A 186 -12.60 -14.41 -10.63
N THR A 187 -13.31 -13.50 -11.34
CA THR A 187 -12.70 -12.60 -12.33
C THR A 187 -12.89 -11.15 -11.91
N ASP A 188 -11.78 -10.37 -11.89
CA ASP A 188 -11.73 -8.95 -11.51
C ASP A 188 -12.48 -8.66 -10.20
N PRO A 189 -12.19 -9.35 -9.08
CA PRO A 189 -12.92 -9.14 -7.83
C PRO A 189 -12.66 -7.75 -7.25
N THR A 190 -13.69 -7.20 -6.64
CA THR A 190 -13.69 -5.88 -5.97
C THR A 190 -14.21 -5.96 -4.54
N GLY A 191 -14.38 -7.18 -4.02
CA GLY A 191 -15.02 -7.43 -2.73
C GLY A 191 -16.53 -7.18 -2.76
N PRO A 192 -17.22 -7.35 -1.63
CA PRO A 192 -18.65 -7.08 -1.51
C PRO A 192 -18.95 -5.57 -1.58
N GLU A 193 -20.20 -5.22 -1.87
CA GLU A 193 -20.63 -3.81 -1.98
C GLU A 193 -20.58 -3.07 -0.64
N MET A 194 -20.72 -3.78 0.48
CA MET A 194 -20.68 -3.21 1.83
C MET A 194 -20.02 -4.14 2.83
N GLY A 195 -19.52 -3.57 3.91
CA GLY A 195 -18.88 -4.30 5.00
C GLY A 195 -18.60 -3.38 6.19
N ILE A 196 -17.94 -3.91 7.21
CA ILE A 196 -17.59 -3.18 8.43
C ILE A 196 -16.13 -2.73 8.35
N SER A 197 -15.23 -3.62 7.95
CA SER A 197 -13.79 -3.39 7.89
C SER A 197 -13.26 -3.46 6.46
N ARG A 198 -12.20 -2.72 6.16
CA ARG A 198 -11.38 -2.82 4.95
C ARG A 198 -10.22 -3.78 5.18
N VAL A 199 -9.51 -4.13 4.11
CA VAL A 199 -8.41 -5.11 4.14
C VAL A 199 -7.06 -4.40 4.01
N PRO A 200 -6.32 -4.14 5.10
CA PRO A 200 -4.90 -3.82 5.01
C PRO A 200 -4.07 -5.07 4.69
N ARG A 201 -3.05 -4.92 3.83
CA ARG A 201 -2.23 -6.02 3.33
C ARG A 201 -0.73 -5.78 3.57
N GLY A 202 0.09 -6.83 3.49
CA GLY A 202 1.55 -6.77 3.45
C GLY A 202 2.28 -6.92 4.78
N GLY A 203 1.61 -6.77 5.91
CA GLY A 203 2.29 -6.71 7.20
C GLY A 203 2.98 -5.37 7.43
N SER A 204 3.71 -5.25 8.52
CA SER A 204 4.38 -4.01 8.91
C SER A 204 5.67 -4.24 9.67
N TRP A 205 6.37 -3.16 10.01
CA TRP A 205 7.58 -3.14 10.83
C TRP A 205 7.43 -3.84 12.20
N GLU A 206 6.21 -3.94 12.73
CA GLU A 206 5.93 -4.64 14.00
C GLU A 206 5.39 -6.07 13.83
N SER A 207 5.06 -6.48 12.61
CA SER A 207 4.59 -7.83 12.32
C SER A 207 5.70 -8.84 12.49
N SER A 208 5.36 -10.05 12.97
CA SER A 208 6.30 -11.17 12.95
C SER A 208 6.65 -11.57 11.51
N PRO A 209 7.73 -12.33 11.27
CA PRO A 209 8.03 -12.87 9.94
C PRO A 209 6.86 -13.63 9.30
N ARG A 210 6.00 -14.27 10.09
CA ARG A 210 4.78 -14.92 9.62
C ARG A 210 3.74 -13.90 9.11
N GLY A 211 3.65 -12.73 9.74
CA GLY A 211 2.66 -11.70 9.42
C GLY A 211 3.01 -10.83 8.22
N VAL A 212 4.17 -11.04 7.56
CA VAL A 212 4.55 -10.30 6.33
C VAL A 212 4.44 -11.16 5.07
N ARG A 213 3.77 -12.32 5.13
CA ARG A 213 3.50 -13.16 3.94
C ARG A 213 2.59 -12.44 2.95
N THR A 214 2.78 -12.73 1.67
CA THR A 214 1.97 -12.11 0.60
C THR A 214 0.47 -12.39 0.71
N SER A 215 0.08 -13.53 1.33
CA SER A 215 -1.31 -13.92 1.57
C SER A 215 -1.90 -13.36 2.86
N ASN A 216 -1.06 -12.87 3.80
CA ASN A 216 -1.56 -12.40 5.10
C ASN A 216 -2.54 -11.23 4.94
N ARG A 217 -3.64 -11.32 5.65
CA ARG A 217 -4.73 -10.34 5.66
C ARG A 217 -4.82 -9.68 7.03
N ASN A 218 -5.34 -8.47 7.05
CA ASN A 218 -5.71 -7.79 8.29
C ASN A 218 -7.06 -7.10 8.07
N MET A 219 -7.66 -6.62 9.15
CA MET A 219 -8.91 -5.87 9.08
C MET A 219 -8.82 -4.60 9.93
N ALA A 220 -9.34 -3.50 9.39
CA ALA A 220 -9.47 -2.24 10.13
C ALA A 220 -10.68 -1.46 9.60
N GLU A 221 -11.36 -0.73 10.49
CA GLU A 221 -12.50 0.08 10.09
C GLU A 221 -12.05 1.32 9.29
N PRO A 222 -12.87 1.81 8.33
CA PRO A 222 -12.48 2.93 7.47
C PRO A 222 -12.02 4.21 8.20
N PRO A 223 -12.51 4.58 9.40
CA PRO A 223 -12.03 5.74 10.14
C PRO A 223 -10.76 5.49 10.97
N ASP A 224 -10.34 4.24 11.14
CA ASP A 224 -9.21 3.89 11.98
C ASP A 224 -7.90 4.46 11.44
N ARG A 225 -7.04 4.89 12.37
CA ARG A 225 -5.68 5.34 12.08
C ARG A 225 -4.71 4.58 12.96
N ASN A 226 -3.82 3.85 12.31
CA ASN A 226 -2.79 3.08 12.99
C ASN A 226 -1.41 3.47 12.48
N TYR A 227 -0.44 3.58 13.37
CA TYR A 227 0.94 3.97 13.06
C TYR A 227 1.74 2.89 12.31
N ASN A 228 1.09 1.81 11.96
CA ASN A 228 1.63 0.72 11.14
C ASN A 228 0.85 0.51 9.84
N ILE A 229 -0.12 1.40 9.51
CA ILE A 229 -0.92 1.33 8.28
C ILE A 229 -0.72 2.60 7.46
N GLY A 230 -0.28 2.41 6.23
CA GLY A 230 -0.16 3.39 5.17
C GLY A 230 -0.88 2.92 3.90
N PHE A 231 -0.37 3.24 2.73
CA PHE A 231 -0.95 2.82 1.45
C PHE A 231 -0.01 3.01 0.27
N ARG A 232 -0.32 2.35 -0.85
CA ARG A 232 0.18 2.69 -2.18
C ARG A 232 -0.97 2.96 -3.13
N CYS A 233 -0.71 3.74 -4.18
CA CYS A 233 -1.70 4.04 -5.21
C CYS A 233 -1.72 2.96 -6.29
N ALA A 234 -2.91 2.69 -6.84
CA ALA A 234 -3.07 2.15 -8.17
C ALA A 234 -3.61 3.25 -9.10
N ARG A 235 -3.40 3.12 -10.41
CA ARG A 235 -3.99 4.02 -11.39
C ARG A 235 -4.26 3.32 -12.72
N THR A 236 -5.18 3.86 -13.48
CA THR A 236 -5.49 3.43 -14.84
C THR A 236 -5.54 4.64 -15.77
N PRO A 237 -5.09 4.53 -17.04
CA PRO A 237 -5.28 5.61 -17.99
C PRO A 237 -6.76 5.93 -18.19
N VAL A 238 -7.10 7.21 -18.24
CA VAL A 238 -8.45 7.64 -18.59
C VAL A 238 -8.60 7.54 -20.13
N PRO A 239 -9.63 6.86 -20.64
CA PRO A 239 -9.89 6.81 -22.09
C PRO A 239 -10.01 8.23 -22.66
N LYS A 240 -9.36 8.43 -23.81
CA LYS A 240 -9.44 9.70 -24.56
C LYS A 240 -10.78 9.86 -25.23
#